data_5bcb75b189854ada0cc203f185bdcc4a
#
_entry.id   5bcb75b189854ada0cc203f185bdcc4a
#
_cell.length_a   1.000
_cell.length_b   1.000
_cell.length_c   1.000
_cell.angle_alpha   90.00
_cell.angle_beta   90.00
_cell.angle_gamma   90.00
#
_symmetry.space_group_name_H-M   'P 1'
#
loop_
_entity.id
_entity.type
_entity.pdbx_description
1 polymer ?
#
loop_
_entity_poly.entity_id
_entity_poly.type
_entity_poly.pdbx_seq_one_letter_code
_entity_poly.pdbx_strand_id
1 'polypeptide(L)'
;MISIFLSGLLTGLSLIIAIGSQNTFVFRQGLLKQHVLSLCLFCSLSDAVLIFFGIFGIGILMVNFPKLPVYLTILGSIFLIVYGFSRFLAAYKNEYIVLNSNKAGDLKKVLYIGAALTWLNPHVYLDTFGLIGTISIQYNNFNDKLYFALGATTASFLFFFLLGYCAQALSPFFTSNKAWQVLDILIGIVMLLIAISLIKSFLLF
;
A
#
# COMPACT_ATOMS: atom_id res chain seq x y z
N MET A 1 -2.85 11.26 26.63
CA MET A 1 -2.32 11.74 25.35
C MET A 1 -1.25 10.79 24.77
N ILE A 2 -0.12 10.56 25.44
CA ILE A 2 0.94 9.65 24.94
C ILE A 2 0.44 8.23 24.74
N SER A 3 -0.34 7.67 25.66
CA SER A 3 -0.91 6.33 25.54
C SER A 3 -1.82 6.17 24.34
N ILE A 4 -2.61 7.20 24.02
CA ILE A 4 -3.52 7.20 22.87
C ILE A 4 -2.74 7.27 21.55
N PHE A 5 -1.70 8.12 21.50
CA PHE A 5 -0.78 8.17 20.36
C PHE A 5 -0.10 6.82 20.13
N LEU A 6 0.42 6.20 21.19
CA LEU A 6 1.03 4.86 21.11
C LEU A 6 0.02 3.80 20.66
N SER A 7 -1.22 3.87 21.13
CA SER A 7 -2.29 2.99 20.65
C SER A 7 -2.51 3.15 19.15
N GLY A 8 -2.59 4.39 18.65
CA GLY A 8 -2.69 4.67 17.22
C GLY A 8 -1.49 4.14 16.44
N LEU A 9 -0.27 4.38 16.95
CA LEU A 9 0.97 3.91 16.34
C LEU A 9 1.01 2.38 16.23
N LEU A 10 0.70 1.67 17.31
CA LEU A 10 0.70 0.21 17.32
C LEU A 10 -0.40 -0.37 16.43
N THR A 11 -1.59 0.22 16.45
CA THR A 11 -2.68 -0.17 15.56
C THR A 11 -2.27 0.01 14.09
N GLY A 12 -1.75 1.20 13.73
CA GLY A 12 -1.27 1.47 12.38
C GLY A 12 -0.19 0.50 11.94
N LEU A 13 0.82 0.25 12.79
CA LEU A 13 1.89 -0.71 12.49
C LEU A 13 1.35 -2.13 12.29
N SER A 14 0.43 -2.59 13.13
CA SER A 14 -0.11 -3.94 13.04
C SER A 14 -0.85 -4.20 11.72
N LEU A 15 -1.50 -3.18 11.16
CA LEU A 15 -2.24 -3.28 9.90
C LEU A 15 -1.30 -3.15 8.70
N ILE A 16 -0.36 -2.19 8.71
CA ILE A 16 0.47 -1.90 7.55
C ILE A 16 1.59 -2.92 7.32
N ILE A 17 2.02 -3.66 8.35
CA ILE A 17 3.04 -4.72 8.24
C ILE A 17 2.54 -5.89 7.38
N ALA A 18 1.23 -6.09 7.26
CA ALA A 18 0.67 -7.10 6.37
C ALA A 18 1.16 -6.90 4.94
N ILE A 19 1.61 -8.00 4.30
CA ILE A 19 2.13 -7.95 2.93
C ILE A 19 0.98 -7.59 1.98
N GLY A 20 1.02 -6.36 1.47
CA GLY A 20 0.06 -5.83 0.51
C GLY A 20 0.70 -5.52 -0.85
N SER A 21 -0.16 -5.22 -1.82
CA SER A 21 0.27 -4.83 -3.17
C SER A 21 1.11 -3.54 -3.15
N GLN A 22 0.74 -2.56 -2.35
CA GLN A 22 1.44 -1.28 -2.18
C GLN A 22 2.83 -1.50 -1.58
N ASN A 23 2.93 -2.27 -0.48
CA ASN A 23 4.19 -2.59 0.20
C ASN A 23 5.18 -3.30 -0.74
N THR A 24 4.68 -4.27 -1.51
CA THR A 24 5.46 -5.01 -2.49
C THR A 24 6.01 -4.09 -3.59
N PHE A 25 5.21 -3.12 -4.03
CA PHE A 25 5.65 -2.14 -5.02
C PHE A 25 6.69 -1.16 -4.48
N VAL A 26 6.49 -0.64 -3.25
CA VAL A 26 7.48 0.23 -2.57
C VAL A 26 8.80 -0.50 -2.39
N PHE A 27 8.75 -1.75 -1.91
CA PHE A 27 9.95 -2.59 -1.78
C PHE A 27 10.70 -2.74 -3.11
N ARG A 28 9.98 -3.04 -4.20
CA ARG A 28 10.58 -3.15 -5.54
C ARG A 28 11.23 -1.84 -5.99
N GLN A 29 10.58 -0.69 -5.79
CA GLN A 29 11.14 0.62 -6.15
C GLN A 29 12.36 0.96 -5.29
N GLY A 30 12.37 0.56 -4.02
CA GLY A 30 13.53 0.64 -3.15
C GLY A 30 14.74 -0.13 -3.72
N LEU A 31 14.55 -1.39 -4.11
CA LEU A 31 15.59 -2.21 -4.74
C LEU A 31 16.12 -1.58 -6.05
N LEU A 32 15.25 -0.94 -6.84
CA LEU A 32 15.62 -0.23 -8.05
C LEU A 32 16.33 1.11 -7.78
N LYS A 33 16.32 1.60 -6.55
CA LYS A 33 16.81 2.94 -6.16
C LYS A 33 16.15 4.09 -6.93
N GLN A 34 14.89 3.90 -7.37
CA GLN A 34 14.19 4.86 -8.23
C GLN A 34 13.03 5.51 -7.48
N HIS A 35 13.07 6.84 -7.38
CA HIS A 35 12.01 7.66 -6.81
C HIS A 35 11.53 7.24 -5.41
N VAL A 36 12.42 6.65 -4.60
CA VAL A 36 12.09 6.08 -3.28
C VAL A 36 11.45 7.12 -2.37
N LEU A 37 12.10 8.29 -2.21
CA LEU A 37 11.59 9.38 -1.39
C LEU A 37 10.17 9.80 -1.82
N SER A 38 10.00 10.07 -3.12
CA SER A 38 8.72 10.56 -3.67
C SER A 38 7.60 9.53 -3.49
N LEU A 39 7.91 8.24 -3.69
CA LEU A 39 6.93 7.18 -3.53
C LEU A 39 6.57 6.96 -2.06
N CYS A 40 7.56 6.90 -1.15
CA CYS A 40 7.31 6.76 0.29
C CYS A 40 6.47 7.93 0.82
N LEU A 41 6.80 9.17 0.45
CA LEU A 41 6.00 10.35 0.80
C LEU A 41 4.57 10.25 0.25
N PHE A 42 4.42 9.89 -1.03
CA PHE A 42 3.10 9.74 -1.64
C PHE A 42 2.25 8.69 -0.92
N CYS A 43 2.81 7.50 -0.65
CA CYS A 43 2.10 6.43 0.05
C CYS A 43 1.72 6.85 1.47
N SER A 44 2.66 7.41 2.24
CA SER A 44 2.40 7.85 3.62
C SER A 44 1.38 8.99 3.69
N LEU A 45 1.42 9.94 2.76
CA LEU A 45 0.42 11.02 2.69
C LEU A 45 -0.96 10.49 2.29
N SER A 46 -1.02 9.54 1.34
CA SER A 46 -2.27 8.89 0.96
C SER A 46 -2.90 8.16 2.15
N ASP A 47 -2.11 7.41 2.90
CA ASP A 47 -2.58 6.74 4.12
C ASP A 47 -3.02 7.75 5.18
N ALA A 48 -2.29 8.84 5.37
CA ALA A 48 -2.68 9.91 6.30
C ALA A 48 -4.07 10.44 5.95
N VAL A 49 -4.31 10.76 4.68
CA VAL A 49 -5.62 11.21 4.20
C VAL A 49 -6.70 10.18 4.52
N LEU A 50 -6.47 8.91 4.18
CA LEU A 50 -7.44 7.84 4.41
C LEU A 50 -7.68 7.58 5.91
N ILE A 51 -6.65 7.62 6.75
CA ILE A 51 -6.75 7.48 8.22
C ILE A 51 -7.60 8.62 8.80
N PHE A 52 -7.32 9.87 8.41
CA PHE A 52 -8.11 11.01 8.88
C PHE A 52 -9.57 10.92 8.43
N PHE A 53 -9.82 10.55 7.17
CA PHE A 53 -11.18 10.29 6.69
C PHE A 53 -11.84 9.11 7.42
N GLY A 54 -11.10 8.05 7.73
CA GLY A 54 -11.60 6.91 8.50
C GLY A 54 -12.04 7.30 9.91
N ILE A 55 -11.25 8.12 10.60
CA ILE A 55 -11.51 8.51 12.01
C ILE A 55 -12.59 9.59 12.12
N PHE A 56 -12.60 10.57 11.22
CA PHE A 56 -13.47 11.74 11.32
C PHE A 56 -14.62 11.75 10.33
N GLY A 57 -14.57 10.95 9.26
CA GLY A 57 -15.53 11.03 8.15
C GLY A 57 -16.30 9.75 7.81
N ILE A 58 -16.04 8.64 8.51
CA ILE A 58 -16.53 7.31 8.12
C ILE A 58 -18.07 7.20 8.00
N GLY A 59 -18.80 7.83 8.90
CA GLY A 59 -20.27 7.77 8.90
C GLY A 59 -20.92 8.40 7.66
N ILE A 60 -20.30 9.45 7.12
CA ILE A 60 -20.86 10.21 5.99
C ILE A 60 -20.62 9.50 4.66
N LEU A 61 -19.43 8.90 4.47
CA LEU A 61 -19.05 8.31 3.19
C LEU A 61 -19.80 7.00 2.93
N MET A 62 -19.92 6.13 3.93
CA MET A 62 -20.58 4.82 3.79
C MET A 62 -22.10 4.97 3.59
N VAL A 63 -22.73 5.98 4.25
CA VAL A 63 -24.15 6.24 4.10
C VAL A 63 -24.49 6.79 2.71
N ASN A 64 -23.64 7.71 2.18
CA ASN A 64 -23.90 8.36 0.90
C ASN A 64 -23.50 7.51 -0.33
N PHE A 65 -22.54 6.60 -0.17
CA PHE A 65 -22.01 5.79 -1.26
C PHE A 65 -21.92 4.29 -0.90
N PRO A 66 -23.05 3.60 -0.64
CA PRO A 66 -23.04 2.19 -0.20
C PRO A 66 -22.43 1.23 -1.23
N LYS A 67 -22.42 1.59 -2.52
CA LYS A 67 -21.84 0.78 -3.61
C LYS A 67 -20.36 1.04 -3.88
N LEU A 68 -19.76 2.02 -3.20
CA LEU A 68 -18.35 2.37 -3.41
C LEU A 68 -17.39 1.19 -3.20
N PRO A 69 -17.53 0.37 -2.13
CA PRO A 69 -16.68 -0.80 -1.94
C PRO A 69 -16.74 -1.80 -3.09
N VAL A 70 -17.92 -1.99 -3.69
CA VAL A 70 -18.14 -2.88 -4.84
C VAL A 70 -17.32 -2.42 -6.05
N TYR A 71 -17.43 -1.14 -6.42
CA TYR A 71 -16.68 -0.59 -7.55
C TYR A 71 -15.17 -0.65 -7.32
N LEU A 72 -14.71 -0.34 -6.10
CA LEU A 72 -13.30 -0.42 -5.73
C LEU A 72 -12.78 -1.87 -5.82
N THR A 73 -13.57 -2.85 -5.37
CA THR A 73 -13.21 -4.26 -5.45
C THR A 73 -13.04 -4.71 -6.90
N ILE A 74 -13.97 -4.35 -7.78
CA ILE A 74 -13.91 -4.73 -9.20
C ILE A 74 -12.71 -4.06 -9.88
N LEU A 75 -12.58 -2.74 -9.77
CA LEU A 75 -11.50 -1.99 -10.41
C LEU A 75 -10.12 -2.40 -9.87
N GLY A 76 -10.02 -2.55 -8.54
CA GLY A 76 -8.79 -2.98 -7.88
C GLY A 76 -8.38 -4.39 -8.29
N SER A 77 -9.32 -5.34 -8.36
CA SER A 77 -9.05 -6.71 -8.79
C SER A 77 -8.55 -6.75 -10.23
N ILE A 78 -9.21 -6.02 -11.15
CA ILE A 78 -8.77 -5.91 -12.55
C ILE A 78 -7.36 -5.34 -12.63
N PHE A 79 -7.09 -4.25 -11.90
CA PHE A 79 -5.77 -3.62 -11.89
C PHE A 79 -4.69 -4.57 -11.36
N LEU A 80 -4.95 -5.27 -10.24
CA LEU A 80 -4.00 -6.22 -9.66
C LEU A 80 -3.72 -7.41 -10.59
N ILE A 81 -4.74 -7.92 -11.29
CA ILE A 81 -4.57 -8.98 -12.29
C ILE A 81 -3.66 -8.49 -13.42
N VAL A 82 -3.98 -7.34 -14.03
CA VAL A 82 -3.19 -6.78 -15.12
C VAL A 82 -1.74 -6.49 -14.68
N TYR A 83 -1.57 -5.90 -13.49
CA TYR A 83 -0.24 -5.62 -12.96
C TYR A 83 0.54 -6.91 -12.64
N GLY A 84 -0.10 -7.91 -12.02
CA GLY A 84 0.50 -9.22 -11.74
C GLY A 84 0.97 -9.92 -13.02
N PHE A 85 0.13 -9.98 -14.04
CA PHE A 85 0.50 -10.54 -15.34
C PHE A 85 1.67 -9.77 -15.99
N SER A 86 1.69 -8.44 -15.87
CA SER A 86 2.82 -7.64 -16.39
C SER A 86 4.16 -8.02 -15.72
N ARG A 87 4.12 -8.43 -14.44
CA ARG A 87 5.33 -8.91 -13.72
C ARG A 87 5.79 -10.27 -14.21
N PHE A 88 4.86 -11.20 -14.47
CA PHE A 88 5.21 -12.49 -15.09
C PHE A 88 5.80 -12.31 -16.49
N LEU A 89 5.24 -11.42 -17.30
CA LEU A 89 5.80 -11.11 -18.62
C LEU A 89 7.21 -10.51 -18.52
N ALA A 90 7.47 -9.64 -17.55
CA ALA A 90 8.80 -9.09 -17.29
C ALA A 90 9.78 -10.19 -16.87
N ALA A 91 9.35 -11.10 -16.00
CA ALA A 91 10.14 -12.27 -15.59
C ALA A 91 10.46 -13.20 -16.78
N TYR A 92 9.49 -13.45 -17.66
CA TYR A 92 9.67 -14.30 -18.83
C TYR A 92 10.63 -13.68 -19.85
N LYS A 93 10.50 -12.37 -20.13
CA LYS A 93 11.34 -11.67 -21.11
C LYS A 93 12.79 -11.50 -20.64
N ASN A 94 13.06 -11.64 -19.35
CA ASN A 94 14.40 -11.56 -18.76
C ASN A 94 15.16 -10.25 -19.12
N GLU A 95 14.42 -9.14 -19.30
CA GLU A 95 14.95 -7.85 -19.80
C GLU A 95 15.64 -7.03 -18.68
N TYR A 96 16.24 -7.68 -17.67
CA TYR A 96 16.85 -7.02 -16.52
C TYR A 96 18.20 -6.34 -16.80
N ILE A 97 18.85 -6.69 -17.93
CA ILE A 97 20.09 -6.06 -18.37
C ILE A 97 19.93 -4.55 -18.56
N VAL A 98 18.71 -4.10 -18.91
CA VAL A 98 18.37 -2.69 -19.13
C VAL A 98 18.22 -1.90 -17.82
N LEU A 99 18.04 -2.58 -16.68
CA LEU A 99 17.89 -1.90 -15.37
C LEU A 99 19.18 -1.28 -14.85
N ASN A 100 20.34 -1.67 -15.42
CA ASN A 100 21.64 -1.03 -15.20
C ASN A 100 21.84 0.25 -16.03
N SER A 101 20.92 0.59 -16.93
CA SER A 101 20.97 1.87 -17.62
C SER A 101 20.54 2.98 -16.64
N ASN A 102 21.37 4.02 -16.50
CA ASN A 102 21.16 5.22 -15.66
C ASN A 102 19.89 6.06 -15.99
N LYS A 103 18.91 5.49 -16.68
CA LYS A 103 17.64 6.15 -16.93
C LYS A 103 16.70 5.83 -15.77
N ALA A 104 16.60 6.78 -14.84
CA ALA A 104 15.52 6.76 -13.85
C ALA A 104 14.17 6.58 -14.59
N GLY A 105 13.36 5.62 -14.13
CA GLY A 105 12.01 5.44 -14.65
C GLY A 105 11.20 6.74 -14.55
N ASP A 106 10.12 6.84 -15.31
CA ASP A 106 9.24 8.01 -15.26
C ASP A 106 8.57 8.10 -13.88
N LEU A 107 8.87 9.19 -13.14
CA LEU A 107 8.30 9.48 -11.83
C LEU A 107 6.76 9.46 -11.87
N LYS A 108 6.16 10.03 -12.92
CA LYS A 108 4.69 10.05 -13.06
C LYS A 108 4.15 8.63 -13.09
N LYS A 109 4.77 7.74 -13.88
CA LYS A 109 4.37 6.34 -13.96
C LYS A 109 4.47 5.62 -12.61
N VAL A 110 5.55 5.87 -11.85
CA VAL A 110 5.74 5.29 -10.50
C VAL A 110 4.64 5.78 -9.56
N LEU A 111 4.33 7.08 -9.55
CA LEU A 111 3.28 7.66 -8.71
C LEU A 111 1.88 7.18 -9.12
N TYR A 112 1.57 7.06 -10.43
CA TYR A 112 0.29 6.53 -10.89
C TYR A 112 0.07 5.07 -10.46
N ILE A 113 1.10 4.23 -10.55
CA ILE A 113 1.02 2.84 -10.08
C ILE A 113 0.83 2.83 -8.55
N GLY A 114 1.61 3.62 -7.80
CA GLY A 114 1.45 3.77 -6.36
C GLY A 114 0.03 4.22 -5.98
N ALA A 115 -0.50 5.23 -6.69
CA ALA A 115 -1.87 5.70 -6.51
C ALA A 115 -2.90 4.59 -6.76
N ALA A 116 -2.77 3.85 -7.85
CA ALA A 116 -3.69 2.76 -8.16
C ALA A 116 -3.63 1.64 -7.11
N LEU A 117 -2.42 1.27 -6.65
CA LEU A 117 -2.23 0.24 -5.61
C LEU A 117 -2.75 0.67 -4.24
N THR A 118 -2.87 1.96 -3.96
CA THR A 118 -3.43 2.51 -2.73
C THR A 118 -4.93 2.71 -2.85
N TRP A 119 -5.35 3.54 -3.82
CA TRP A 119 -6.72 4.05 -3.91
C TRP A 119 -7.71 3.08 -4.59
N LEU A 120 -7.25 2.13 -5.41
CA LEU A 120 -8.10 1.08 -5.97
C LEU A 120 -8.09 -0.21 -5.13
N ASN A 121 -7.34 -0.24 -4.02
CA ASN A 121 -7.25 -1.40 -3.16
C ASN A 121 -8.33 -1.34 -2.06
N PRO A 122 -9.37 -2.16 -2.09
CA PRO A 122 -10.43 -2.14 -1.10
C PRO A 122 -9.96 -2.52 0.32
N HIS A 123 -8.87 -3.30 0.45
CA HIS A 123 -8.31 -3.60 1.77
C HIS A 123 -7.84 -2.36 2.51
N VAL A 124 -7.29 -1.36 1.81
CA VAL A 124 -6.85 -0.11 2.43
C VAL A 124 -8.03 0.61 3.09
N TYR A 125 -9.22 0.57 2.46
CA TYR A 125 -10.43 1.15 3.02
C TYR A 125 -10.98 0.34 4.20
N LEU A 126 -10.87 -1.00 4.16
CA LEU A 126 -11.24 -1.85 5.29
C LEU A 126 -10.34 -1.59 6.50
N ASP A 127 -9.05 -1.43 6.28
CA ASP A 127 -8.08 -1.15 7.34
C ASP A 127 -8.27 0.27 7.91
N THR A 128 -8.38 1.27 7.05
CA THR A 128 -8.44 2.67 7.49
C THR A 128 -9.83 3.06 7.97
N PHE A 129 -10.89 2.71 7.24
CA PHE A 129 -12.28 3.05 7.59
C PHE A 129 -12.88 2.02 8.52
N GLY A 130 -12.72 0.72 8.21
CA GLY A 130 -13.27 -0.37 9.00
C GLY A 130 -12.56 -0.49 10.35
N LEU A 131 -11.28 -0.79 10.38
CA LEU A 131 -10.58 -1.10 11.62
C LEU A 131 -10.14 0.15 12.36
N ILE A 132 -9.34 1.04 11.76
CA ILE A 132 -8.85 2.25 12.42
C ILE A 132 -10.02 3.17 12.82
N GLY A 133 -10.99 3.36 11.91
CA GLY A 133 -12.19 4.15 12.19
C GLY A 133 -13.00 3.58 13.35
N THR A 134 -13.26 2.27 13.38
CA THR A 134 -14.02 1.61 14.45
C THR A 134 -13.28 1.68 15.79
N ILE A 135 -11.96 1.42 15.82
CA ILE A 135 -11.18 1.54 17.06
C ILE A 135 -11.21 2.98 17.58
N SER A 136 -11.27 3.98 16.70
CA SER A 136 -11.31 5.39 17.10
C SER A 136 -12.62 5.81 17.80
N ILE A 137 -13.70 5.04 17.66
CA ILE A 137 -15.00 5.33 18.28
C ILE A 137 -14.92 5.35 19.81
N GLN A 138 -14.01 4.55 20.41
CA GLN A 138 -13.81 4.55 21.85
C GLN A 138 -13.34 5.91 22.41
N TYR A 139 -12.81 6.79 21.57
CA TYR A 139 -12.34 8.11 21.96
C TYR A 139 -13.45 9.14 21.70
N ASN A 140 -14.02 9.72 22.78
CA ASN A 140 -15.13 10.67 22.67
C ASN A 140 -14.66 12.09 22.32
N ASN A 141 -13.46 12.48 22.75
CA ASN A 141 -12.93 13.82 22.57
C ASN A 141 -12.21 13.96 21.23
N PHE A 142 -12.37 15.11 20.57
CA PHE A 142 -11.67 15.42 19.34
C PHE A 142 -10.14 15.29 19.47
N ASN A 143 -9.57 15.80 20.57
CA ASN A 143 -8.13 15.73 20.82
C ASN A 143 -7.64 14.28 20.94
N ASP A 144 -8.39 13.40 21.59
CA ASP A 144 -8.02 11.99 21.73
C ASP A 144 -8.04 11.27 20.37
N LYS A 145 -9.04 11.53 19.54
CA LYS A 145 -9.09 11.06 18.15
C LYS A 145 -7.92 11.58 17.34
N LEU A 146 -7.55 12.85 17.52
CA LEU A 146 -6.42 13.47 16.84
C LEU A 146 -5.09 12.80 17.22
N TYR A 147 -4.85 12.55 18.52
CA TYR A 147 -3.65 11.83 18.96
C TYR A 147 -3.58 10.41 18.41
N PHE A 148 -4.70 9.71 18.35
CA PHE A 148 -4.79 8.39 17.75
C PHE A 148 -4.50 8.43 16.25
N ALA A 149 -5.09 9.38 15.50
CA ALA A 149 -4.83 9.59 14.08
C ALA A 149 -3.36 9.91 13.80
N LEU A 150 -2.77 10.80 14.59
CA LEU A 150 -1.34 11.15 14.46
C LEU A 150 -0.44 9.95 14.74
N GLY A 151 -0.78 9.11 15.72
CA GLY A 151 -0.07 7.86 15.98
C GLY A 151 -0.11 6.91 14.79
N ALA A 152 -1.30 6.62 14.26
CA ALA A 152 -1.49 5.76 13.10
C ALA A 152 -0.80 6.31 11.83
N THR A 153 -0.89 7.62 11.61
CA THR A 153 -0.19 8.29 10.50
C THR A 153 1.33 8.17 10.65
N THR A 154 1.85 8.37 11.86
CA THR A 154 3.28 8.20 12.13
C THR A 154 3.75 6.78 11.83
N ALA A 155 2.93 5.77 12.14
CA ALA A 155 3.21 4.38 11.78
C ALA A 155 3.38 4.20 10.27
N SER A 156 2.50 4.79 9.46
CA SER A 156 2.58 4.73 7.99
C SER A 156 3.87 5.39 7.47
N PHE A 157 4.21 6.58 7.96
CA PHE A 157 5.47 7.23 7.57
C PHE A 157 6.67 6.38 7.95
N LEU A 158 6.78 5.94 9.19
CA LEU A 158 7.89 5.12 9.65
C LEU A 158 8.02 3.84 8.82
N PHE A 159 6.91 3.16 8.57
CA PHE A 159 6.91 1.91 7.84
C PHE A 159 7.35 2.06 6.39
N PHE A 160 6.76 3.00 5.62
CA PHE A 160 7.10 3.16 4.20
C PHE A 160 8.53 3.65 4.01
N PHE A 161 9.00 4.57 4.85
CA PHE A 161 10.37 5.01 4.78
C PHE A 161 11.34 3.89 5.16
N LEU A 162 11.06 3.14 6.24
CA LEU A 162 11.85 1.99 6.61
C LEU A 162 11.87 0.95 5.48
N LEU A 163 10.71 0.58 4.93
CA LEU A 163 10.59 -0.40 3.86
C LEU A 163 11.35 0.03 2.61
N GLY A 164 11.16 1.27 2.14
CA GLY A 164 11.79 1.78 0.93
C GLY A 164 13.29 1.88 1.04
N TYR A 165 13.80 2.41 2.15
CA TYR A 165 15.25 2.58 2.36
C TYR A 165 15.95 1.29 2.76
N CYS A 166 15.33 0.40 3.53
CA CYS A 166 15.86 -0.94 3.75
C CYS A 166 15.95 -1.72 2.44
N ALA A 167 14.93 -1.66 1.58
CA ALA A 167 14.98 -2.26 0.26
C ALA A 167 16.12 -1.64 -0.58
N GLN A 168 16.31 -0.33 -0.52
CA GLN A 168 17.43 0.35 -1.19
C GLN A 168 18.80 -0.14 -0.69
N ALA A 169 18.94 -0.37 0.62
CA ALA A 169 20.16 -0.94 1.20
C ALA A 169 20.39 -2.39 0.77
N LEU A 170 19.33 -3.16 0.54
CA LEU A 170 19.40 -4.55 0.04
C LEU A 170 19.69 -4.65 -1.47
N SER A 171 19.62 -3.54 -2.21
CA SER A 171 19.85 -3.50 -3.66
C SER A 171 21.18 -4.18 -4.12
N PRO A 172 22.33 -4.10 -3.39
CA PRO A 172 23.56 -4.76 -3.81
C PRO A 172 23.45 -6.29 -3.91
N PHE A 173 22.49 -6.90 -3.20
CA PHE A 173 22.25 -8.34 -3.28
C PHE A 173 21.41 -8.75 -4.50
N PHE A 174 20.78 -7.79 -5.17
CA PHE A 174 19.92 -7.99 -6.36
C PHE A 174 20.66 -7.64 -7.65
N THR A 175 21.87 -8.20 -7.83
CA THR A 175 22.72 -7.94 -9.01
C THR A 175 22.48 -8.94 -10.15
N SER A 176 21.94 -10.12 -9.86
CA SER A 176 21.71 -11.16 -10.85
C SER A 176 20.34 -11.06 -11.52
N ASN A 177 20.28 -11.37 -12.82
CA ASN A 177 19.01 -11.45 -13.56
C ASN A 177 18.04 -12.46 -12.91
N LYS A 178 18.57 -13.57 -12.35
CA LYS A 178 17.76 -14.56 -11.64
C LYS A 178 17.09 -13.99 -10.39
N ALA A 179 17.77 -13.15 -9.61
CA ALA A 179 17.19 -12.51 -8.43
C ALA A 179 16.01 -11.61 -8.82
N TRP A 180 16.14 -10.82 -9.87
CA TRP A 180 15.06 -10.00 -10.40
C TRP A 180 13.91 -10.83 -10.96
N GLN A 181 14.21 -11.90 -11.68
CA GLN A 181 13.19 -12.82 -12.20
C GLN A 181 12.38 -13.44 -11.06
N VAL A 182 13.03 -13.96 -10.02
CA VAL A 182 12.37 -14.52 -8.84
C VAL A 182 11.52 -13.44 -8.15
N LEU A 183 12.05 -12.23 -7.98
CA LEU A 183 11.31 -11.12 -7.39
C LEU A 183 10.04 -10.78 -8.18
N ASP A 184 10.13 -10.65 -9.50
CA ASP A 184 8.97 -10.30 -10.33
C ASP A 184 7.92 -11.44 -10.37
N ILE A 185 8.36 -12.71 -10.30
CA ILE A 185 7.44 -13.85 -10.12
C ILE A 185 6.73 -13.77 -8.76
N LEU A 186 7.46 -13.52 -7.67
CA LEU A 186 6.87 -13.37 -6.34
C LEU A 186 5.88 -12.22 -6.28
N ILE A 187 6.22 -11.07 -6.86
CA ILE A 187 5.31 -9.92 -6.97
C ILE A 187 4.04 -10.32 -7.74
N GLY A 188 4.19 -10.99 -8.88
CA GLY A 188 3.06 -11.46 -9.68
C GLY A 188 2.13 -12.39 -8.88
N ILE A 189 2.71 -13.35 -8.14
CA ILE A 189 1.95 -14.26 -7.28
C ILE A 189 1.20 -13.50 -6.19
N VAL A 190 1.87 -12.60 -5.47
CA VAL A 190 1.25 -11.78 -4.40
C VAL A 190 0.07 -10.97 -4.95
N MET A 191 0.25 -10.31 -6.11
CA MET A 191 -0.82 -9.52 -6.74
C MET A 191 -2.03 -10.37 -7.12
N LEU A 192 -1.81 -11.59 -7.67
CA LEU A 192 -2.90 -12.50 -8.00
C LEU A 192 -3.59 -13.07 -6.77
N LEU A 193 -2.85 -13.42 -5.71
CA LEU A 193 -3.44 -13.89 -4.46
C LEU A 193 -4.33 -12.81 -3.83
N ILE A 194 -3.89 -11.55 -3.82
CA ILE A 194 -4.71 -10.44 -3.34
C ILE A 194 -5.96 -10.26 -4.22
N ALA A 195 -5.82 -10.29 -5.55
CA ALA A 195 -6.96 -10.18 -6.46
C ALA A 195 -7.98 -11.30 -6.24
N ILE A 196 -7.54 -12.55 -6.08
CA ILE A 196 -8.41 -13.70 -5.80
C ILE A 196 -9.10 -13.53 -4.44
N SER A 197 -8.39 -13.08 -3.42
CA SER A 197 -8.96 -12.80 -2.10
C SER A 197 -10.07 -11.74 -2.17
N LEU A 198 -9.85 -10.66 -2.93
CA LEU A 198 -10.84 -9.61 -3.17
C LEU A 198 -12.09 -10.12 -3.88
N ILE A 199 -11.92 -10.92 -4.95
CA ILE A 199 -13.03 -11.50 -5.70
C ILE A 199 -13.83 -12.48 -4.82
N LYS A 200 -13.15 -13.31 -4.04
CA LYS A 200 -13.83 -14.24 -3.12
C LYS A 200 -14.62 -13.50 -2.05
N SER A 201 -14.04 -12.46 -1.43
CA SER A 201 -14.78 -11.66 -0.45
C SER A 201 -16.02 -11.01 -1.06
N PHE A 202 -15.96 -10.58 -2.32
CA PHE A 202 -17.09 -10.00 -3.04
C PHE A 202 -18.20 -11.02 -3.36
N LEU A 203 -17.85 -12.27 -3.66
CA LEU A 203 -18.83 -13.33 -3.98
C LEU A 203 -19.53 -13.91 -2.74
N LEU A 204 -19.00 -13.65 -1.54
CA LEU A 204 -19.56 -14.14 -0.28
C LEU A 204 -20.51 -13.12 0.40
N PHE A 205 -20.62 -11.90 -0.15
CA PHE A 205 -21.59 -10.86 0.24
C PHE A 205 -22.68 -10.71 -0.81
#